data_27c8c71530a660c3f138cb1ad4b23821
#
_entry.id   27c8c71530a660c3f138cb1ad4b23821
#
_cell.length_a   1.000
_cell.length_b   1.000
_cell.length_c   1.000
_cell.angle_alpha   90.00
_cell.angle_beta   90.00
_cell.angle_gamma   90.00
#
_symmetry.space_group_name_H-M   'P 1'
#
loop_
_entity.id
_entity.type
_entity.pdbx_description
1 polymer ?
#
loop_
_entity_poly.entity_id
_entity_poly.type
_entity_poly.pdbx_seq_one_letter_code
_entity_poly.pdbx_strand_id
1 'polypeptide(L)'
;MSAQDPIVIVSAKRTAIGNLGGGLSSLPASKLGEAVIRAVLSDAGAKTENVDQVILGQVLTGLCGQNPARQSALNAGIPQEKTALTINQVCGSGLRSVALGAQAILADESAIVVAGGQENMSLSPHAMHMRDGVKFGNVDF
;
A
#
# COMPACT_ATOMS: atom_id res chain seq x y z
N MET A 1 -9.51 -28.07 -20.35
CA MET A 1 -8.99 -26.84 -19.74
C MET A 1 -9.39 -25.72 -20.68
N SER A 2 -10.41 -24.93 -20.35
CA SER A 2 -10.71 -23.71 -21.10
C SER A 2 -9.52 -22.76 -20.96
N ALA A 3 -9.11 -22.12 -22.05
CA ALA A 3 -8.11 -21.05 -21.98
C ALA A 3 -8.68 -19.98 -21.03
N GLN A 4 -8.07 -19.84 -19.84
CA GLN A 4 -8.40 -18.72 -18.98
C GLN A 4 -7.94 -17.45 -19.70
N ASP A 5 -8.78 -16.42 -19.66
CA ASP A 5 -8.40 -15.11 -20.16
C ASP A 5 -7.11 -14.66 -19.46
N PRO A 6 -6.18 -14.05 -20.21
CA PRO A 6 -4.89 -13.64 -19.63
C PRO A 6 -5.11 -12.55 -18.58
N ILE A 7 -4.44 -12.68 -17.43
CA ILE A 7 -4.33 -11.59 -16.47
C ILE A 7 -3.38 -10.54 -17.04
N VAL A 8 -3.81 -9.29 -17.09
CA VAL A 8 -3.05 -8.20 -17.71
C VAL A 8 -2.84 -7.05 -16.72
N ILE A 9 -1.76 -6.30 -16.93
CA ILE A 9 -1.51 -5.02 -16.24
C ILE A 9 -1.97 -3.93 -17.18
N VAL A 10 -3.01 -3.19 -16.80
CA VAL A 10 -3.62 -2.16 -17.65
C VAL A 10 -3.04 -0.76 -17.44
N SER A 11 -2.40 -0.50 -16.31
CA SER A 11 -1.72 0.77 -16.02
C SER A 11 -0.61 0.56 -14.99
N ALA A 12 0.43 1.38 -15.07
CA ALA A 12 1.51 1.43 -14.08
C ALA A 12 1.97 2.88 -13.89
N LYS A 13 2.00 3.34 -12.65
CA LYS A 13 2.43 4.70 -12.28
C LYS A 13 3.36 4.67 -11.08
N ARG A 14 4.16 5.71 -10.95
CA ARG A 14 5.08 5.89 -9.84
C ARG A 14 5.22 7.38 -9.51
N THR A 15 5.39 7.72 -8.24
CA THR A 15 5.88 9.04 -7.83
C THR A 15 7.34 9.22 -8.21
N ALA A 16 7.88 10.42 -8.12
CA ALA A 16 9.32 10.61 -8.08
C ALA A 16 9.91 9.82 -6.90
N ILE A 17 11.17 9.40 -7.02
CA ILE A 17 11.93 8.83 -5.91
C ILE A 17 12.63 10.00 -5.21
N GLY A 18 12.22 10.28 -3.98
CA GLY A 18 12.85 11.31 -3.15
C GLY A 18 14.12 10.80 -2.46
N ASN A 19 15.03 11.72 -2.16
CA ASN A 19 16.14 11.47 -1.26
C ASN A 19 15.65 11.43 0.20
N LEU A 20 16.39 10.75 1.07
CA LEU A 20 16.16 10.82 2.51
C LEU A 20 16.24 12.28 2.99
N GLY A 21 15.23 12.75 3.70
CA GLY A 21 15.10 14.15 4.10
C GLY A 21 14.83 15.14 2.95
N GLY A 22 14.57 14.65 1.74
CA GLY A 22 14.32 15.47 0.55
C GLY A 22 12.87 15.96 0.40
N GLY A 23 12.51 16.38 -0.81
CA GLY A 23 11.24 17.07 -1.10
C GLY A 23 9.95 16.30 -0.81
N LEU A 24 10.02 14.97 -0.69
CA LEU A 24 8.88 14.12 -0.31
C LEU A 24 8.91 13.70 1.17
N SER A 25 9.90 14.15 1.95
CA SER A 25 10.15 13.67 3.30
C SER A 25 9.00 13.90 4.28
N SER A 26 8.22 14.95 4.09
CA SER A 26 7.09 15.31 4.96
C SER A 26 5.78 14.60 4.61
N LEU A 27 5.71 13.87 3.50
CA LEU A 27 4.49 13.21 3.05
C LEU A 27 4.41 11.78 3.62
N PRO A 28 3.37 11.44 4.40
CA PRO A 28 3.16 10.06 4.82
C PRO A 28 3.15 9.09 3.62
N ALA A 29 3.66 7.86 3.80
CA ALA A 29 3.66 6.84 2.75
C ALA A 29 2.26 6.62 2.17
N SER A 30 1.21 6.67 3.01
CA SER A 30 -0.19 6.54 2.58
C SER A 30 -0.64 7.66 1.63
N LYS A 31 -0.06 8.86 1.72
CA LYS A 31 -0.35 9.96 0.78
C LYS A 31 0.34 9.74 -0.57
N LEU A 32 1.52 9.17 -0.57
CA LEU A 32 2.21 8.76 -1.81
C LEU A 32 1.43 7.64 -2.50
N GLY A 33 0.98 6.63 -1.73
CA GLY A 33 0.13 5.55 -2.22
C GLY A 33 -1.21 6.05 -2.77
N GLU A 34 -1.90 6.97 -2.08
CA GLU A 34 -3.11 7.62 -2.56
C GLU A 34 -2.90 8.26 -3.95
N ALA A 35 -1.85 9.04 -4.10
CA ALA A 35 -1.57 9.74 -5.37
C ALA A 35 -1.38 8.76 -6.52
N VAL A 36 -0.67 7.65 -6.29
CA VAL A 36 -0.43 6.62 -7.31
C VAL A 36 -1.70 5.83 -7.62
N ILE A 37 -2.50 5.47 -6.61
CA ILE A 37 -3.79 4.78 -6.83
C ILE A 37 -4.70 5.64 -7.71
N ARG A 38 -4.87 6.93 -7.40
CA ARG A 38 -5.65 7.85 -8.23
C ARG A 38 -5.13 7.90 -9.66
N ALA A 39 -3.82 7.99 -9.84
CA ALA A 39 -3.18 8.09 -11.14
C ALA A 39 -3.35 6.83 -12.00
N VAL A 40 -3.19 5.63 -11.43
CA VAL A 40 -3.37 4.37 -12.17
C VAL A 40 -4.83 4.16 -12.56
N LEU A 41 -5.78 4.48 -11.69
CA LEU A 41 -7.21 4.35 -11.99
C LEU A 41 -7.64 5.32 -13.09
N SER A 42 -7.20 6.57 -13.00
CA SER A 42 -7.47 7.56 -14.04
C SER A 42 -6.89 7.16 -15.41
N ASP A 43 -5.66 6.66 -15.43
CA ASP A 43 -4.96 6.21 -16.65
C ASP A 43 -5.62 4.97 -17.26
N ALA A 44 -6.07 4.05 -16.42
CA ALA A 44 -6.79 2.83 -16.85
C ALA A 44 -8.26 3.09 -17.21
N GLY A 45 -8.79 4.29 -16.98
CA GLY A 45 -10.23 4.56 -17.11
C GLY A 45 -11.10 3.75 -16.15
N ALA A 46 -10.52 3.23 -15.06
CA ALA A 46 -11.21 2.42 -14.09
C ALA A 46 -11.84 3.28 -12.99
N LYS A 47 -13.07 2.94 -12.60
CA LYS A 47 -13.73 3.60 -11.47
C LYS A 47 -13.29 2.97 -10.15
N THR A 48 -13.29 3.76 -9.09
CA THR A 48 -12.94 3.30 -7.74
C THR A 48 -13.83 2.15 -7.25
N GLU A 49 -15.11 2.17 -7.61
CA GLU A 49 -16.11 1.15 -7.24
C GLU A 49 -15.80 -0.23 -7.84
N ASN A 50 -15.09 -0.25 -8.96
CA ASN A 50 -14.75 -1.49 -9.66
C ASN A 50 -13.52 -2.19 -9.10
N VAL A 51 -12.75 -1.52 -8.22
CA VAL A 51 -11.60 -2.13 -7.55
C VAL A 51 -12.08 -3.04 -6.45
N ASP A 52 -11.68 -4.31 -6.48
CA ASP A 52 -12.07 -5.30 -5.47
C ASP A 52 -11.09 -5.32 -4.31
N GLN A 53 -9.80 -5.13 -4.61
CA GLN A 53 -8.77 -5.21 -3.59
C GLN A 53 -7.60 -4.26 -3.87
N VAL A 54 -6.99 -3.74 -2.80
CA VAL A 54 -5.74 -2.98 -2.84
C VAL A 54 -4.67 -3.74 -2.05
N ILE A 55 -3.54 -4.04 -2.66
CA ILE A 55 -2.41 -4.70 -1.99
C ILE A 55 -1.18 -3.82 -2.14
N LEU A 56 -0.70 -3.22 -1.05
CA LEU A 56 0.49 -2.39 -1.09
C LEU A 56 1.57 -2.92 -0.14
N GLY A 57 2.78 -3.00 -0.67
CA GLY A 57 3.97 -3.26 0.13
C GLY A 57 4.40 -2.02 0.90
N GLN A 58 4.71 -2.20 2.19
CA GLN A 58 5.37 -1.18 3.01
C GLN A 58 6.19 -1.86 4.09
N VAL A 59 7.46 -1.48 4.22
CA VAL A 59 8.38 -2.10 5.17
C VAL A 59 8.30 -1.42 6.54
N LEU A 60 8.42 -0.09 6.56
CA LEU A 60 8.49 0.70 7.78
C LEU A 60 7.09 1.25 8.10
N THR A 61 6.37 0.53 8.95
CA THR A 61 4.99 0.86 9.32
C THR A 61 4.86 1.48 10.71
N GLY A 62 5.98 1.66 11.43
CA GLY A 62 5.98 2.29 12.75
C GLY A 62 5.39 3.70 12.68
N LEU A 63 4.46 4.01 13.59
CA LEU A 63 3.68 5.25 13.67
C LEU A 63 2.86 5.61 12.42
N CYS A 64 2.72 4.72 11.45
CA CYS A 64 1.87 4.93 10.26
C CYS A 64 0.38 4.68 10.53
N GLY A 65 0.01 4.30 11.74
CA GLY A 65 -1.34 3.89 12.07
C GLY A 65 -1.67 2.48 11.58
N GLN A 66 -2.96 2.18 11.53
CA GLN A 66 -3.43 0.85 11.14
C GLN A 66 -3.49 0.72 9.62
N ASN A 67 -2.97 -0.39 9.10
CA ASN A 67 -3.05 -0.80 7.69
C ASN A 67 -2.85 0.37 6.70
N PRO A 68 -1.61 0.82 6.45
CA PRO A 68 -1.33 1.96 5.58
C PRO A 68 -1.87 1.82 4.15
N ALA A 69 -1.95 0.60 3.60
CA ALA A 69 -2.59 0.35 2.31
C ALA A 69 -4.09 0.68 2.34
N ARG A 70 -4.76 0.37 3.46
CA ARG A 70 -6.16 0.74 3.67
C ARG A 70 -6.36 2.25 3.70
N GLN A 71 -5.47 2.98 4.36
CA GLN A 71 -5.50 4.44 4.38
C GLN A 71 -5.36 5.01 2.96
N SER A 72 -4.42 4.49 2.17
CA SER A 72 -4.22 4.91 0.78
C SER A 72 -5.44 4.63 -0.08
N ALA A 73 -6.04 3.46 0.06
CA ALA A 73 -7.24 3.05 -0.68
C ALA A 73 -8.43 3.98 -0.38
N LEU A 74 -8.75 4.19 0.89
CA LEU A 74 -9.85 5.06 1.30
C LEU A 74 -9.62 6.51 0.88
N ASN A 75 -8.41 7.03 1.08
CA ASN A 75 -8.04 8.37 0.66
C ASN A 75 -8.15 8.54 -0.87
N ALA A 76 -7.88 7.49 -1.64
CA ALA A 76 -8.03 7.50 -3.09
C ALA A 76 -9.49 7.45 -3.56
N GLY A 77 -10.43 7.19 -2.66
CA GLY A 77 -11.87 7.11 -2.93
C GLY A 77 -12.37 5.70 -3.22
N ILE A 78 -11.58 4.66 -2.95
CA ILE A 78 -12.05 3.27 -3.02
C ILE A 78 -13.06 3.05 -1.88
N PRO A 79 -14.22 2.45 -2.18
CA PRO A 79 -15.29 2.25 -1.21
C PRO A 79 -14.84 1.46 0.03
N GLN A 80 -15.46 1.75 1.16
CA GLN A 80 -15.06 1.16 2.44
C GLN A 80 -15.34 -0.35 2.55
N GLU A 81 -16.25 -0.90 1.76
CA GLU A 81 -16.53 -2.33 1.69
C GLU A 81 -15.45 -3.13 0.94
N LYS A 82 -14.60 -2.45 0.18
CA LYS A 82 -13.49 -3.10 -0.54
C LYS A 82 -12.33 -3.39 0.39
N THR A 83 -11.60 -4.45 0.12
CA THR A 83 -10.52 -4.89 0.99
C THR A 83 -9.18 -4.20 0.67
N ALA A 84 -8.32 -4.07 1.67
CA ALA A 84 -6.96 -3.61 1.47
C ALA A 84 -5.98 -4.36 2.39
N LEU A 85 -4.81 -4.65 1.87
CA LEU A 85 -3.78 -5.43 2.55
C LEU A 85 -2.43 -4.72 2.46
N THR A 86 -1.81 -4.47 3.60
CA THR A 86 -0.40 -4.06 3.67
C THR A 86 0.46 -5.29 3.88
N ILE A 87 1.45 -5.49 3.02
CA ILE A 87 2.37 -6.63 3.10
C ILE A 87 3.81 -6.17 3.30
N ASN A 88 4.61 -7.03 3.89
CA ASN A 88 6.04 -6.79 4.08
C ASN A 88 6.85 -8.05 3.71
N GLN A 89 7.60 -7.94 2.65
CA GLN A 89 8.64 -8.86 2.22
C GLN A 89 9.94 -8.07 1.95
N VAL A 90 10.23 -7.11 2.84
CA VAL A 90 11.35 -6.18 2.73
C VAL A 90 11.34 -5.49 1.34
N CYS A 91 12.46 -5.36 0.66
CA CYS A 91 12.55 -4.68 -0.65
C CYS A 91 11.71 -5.35 -1.75
N GLY A 92 11.30 -6.60 -1.57
CA GLY A 92 10.45 -7.35 -2.50
C GLY A 92 8.95 -7.09 -2.36
N SER A 93 8.51 -6.31 -1.38
CA SER A 93 7.09 -6.15 -1.03
C SER A 93 6.23 -5.66 -2.21
N GLY A 94 6.70 -4.65 -2.95
CA GLY A 94 5.97 -4.10 -4.08
C GLY A 94 5.75 -5.14 -5.20
N LEU A 95 6.78 -5.91 -5.56
CA LEU A 95 6.64 -6.97 -6.54
C LEU A 95 5.79 -8.14 -6.01
N ARG A 96 5.92 -8.46 -4.72
CA ARG A 96 5.10 -9.49 -4.08
C ARG A 96 3.62 -9.13 -4.11
N SER A 97 3.26 -7.86 -3.94
CA SER A 97 1.86 -7.41 -4.03
C SER A 97 1.26 -7.65 -5.41
N VAL A 98 2.03 -7.46 -6.49
CA VAL A 98 1.60 -7.78 -7.86
C VAL A 98 1.33 -9.27 -8.03
N ALA A 99 2.23 -10.11 -7.51
CA ALA A 99 2.04 -11.57 -7.54
C ALA A 99 0.80 -12.02 -6.76
N LEU A 100 0.55 -11.42 -5.59
CA LEU A 100 -0.66 -11.69 -4.79
C LEU A 100 -1.93 -11.22 -5.51
N GLY A 101 -1.89 -10.06 -6.16
CA GLY A 101 -3.01 -9.58 -6.98
C GLY A 101 -3.35 -10.53 -8.11
N ALA A 102 -2.34 -11.04 -8.83
CA ALA A 102 -2.55 -12.06 -9.85
C ALA A 102 -3.13 -13.36 -9.27
N GLN A 103 -2.68 -13.79 -8.09
CA GLN A 103 -3.21 -14.96 -7.41
C GLN A 103 -4.69 -14.78 -7.01
N ALA A 104 -5.07 -13.60 -6.51
CA ALA A 104 -6.45 -13.30 -6.17
C ALA A 104 -7.39 -13.36 -7.40
N ILE A 105 -6.92 -12.87 -8.55
CA ILE A 105 -7.66 -12.97 -9.81
C ILE A 105 -7.76 -14.43 -10.28
N LEU A 106 -6.68 -15.20 -10.21
CA LEU A 106 -6.67 -16.62 -10.57
C LEU A 106 -7.60 -17.46 -9.69
N ALA A 107 -7.76 -17.06 -8.43
CA ALA A 107 -8.64 -17.73 -7.46
C ALA A 107 -10.11 -17.27 -7.55
N ASP A 108 -10.48 -16.40 -8.50
CA ASP A 108 -11.81 -15.81 -8.63
C ASP A 108 -12.25 -14.97 -7.42
N GLU A 109 -11.29 -14.51 -6.61
CA GLU A 109 -11.57 -13.65 -5.44
C GLU A 109 -11.68 -12.17 -5.82
N SER A 110 -11.10 -11.77 -6.95
CA SER A 110 -11.07 -10.40 -7.43
C SER A 110 -11.02 -10.36 -8.95
N ALA A 111 -11.66 -9.36 -9.56
CA ALA A 111 -11.52 -9.06 -10.98
C ALA A 111 -10.51 -7.92 -11.24
N ILE A 112 -10.50 -6.90 -10.39
CA ILE A 112 -9.61 -5.75 -10.49
C ILE A 112 -8.87 -5.53 -9.18
N VAL A 113 -7.55 -5.59 -9.24
CA VAL A 113 -6.66 -5.38 -8.09
C VAL A 113 -5.71 -4.22 -8.37
N VAL A 114 -5.60 -3.31 -7.41
CA VAL A 114 -4.52 -2.32 -7.39
C VAL A 114 -3.39 -2.88 -6.53
N ALA A 115 -2.24 -3.11 -7.15
CA ALA A 115 -1.08 -3.71 -6.48
C ALA A 115 0.18 -2.85 -6.67
N GLY A 116 1.01 -2.76 -5.65
CA GLY A 116 2.25 -1.98 -5.71
C GLY A 116 2.91 -1.82 -4.36
N GLY A 117 3.53 -0.68 -4.13
CA GLY A 117 4.17 -0.37 -2.85
C GLY A 117 4.20 1.13 -2.58
N GLN A 118 4.42 1.44 -1.33
CA GLN A 118 4.58 2.80 -0.82
C GLN A 118 5.60 2.78 0.33
N GLU A 119 6.36 3.84 0.49
CA GLU A 119 7.33 3.95 1.57
C GLU A 119 7.71 5.40 1.81
N ASN A 120 7.96 5.79 3.06
CA ASN A 120 8.67 7.01 3.38
C ASN A 120 9.62 6.75 4.56
N MET A 121 10.87 6.52 4.25
CA MET A 121 11.90 6.26 5.26
C MET A 121 12.24 7.50 6.09
N SER A 122 12.02 8.70 5.57
CA SER A 122 12.29 9.96 6.27
C SER A 122 11.37 10.19 7.47
N LEU A 123 10.17 9.59 7.47
CA LEU A 123 9.21 9.67 8.58
C LEU A 123 9.26 8.45 9.50
N SER A 124 10.22 7.54 9.30
CA SER A 124 10.38 6.41 10.21
C SER A 124 10.73 6.88 11.61
N PRO A 125 10.06 6.36 12.65
CA PRO A 125 10.34 6.76 14.02
C PRO A 125 11.67 6.22 14.49
N HIS A 126 12.30 6.93 15.43
CA HIS A 126 13.26 6.34 16.32
C HIS A 126 12.51 5.58 17.42
N ALA A 127 12.93 4.38 17.75
CA ALA A 127 12.21 3.52 18.69
C ALA A 127 13.17 2.95 19.75
N MET A 128 12.65 2.81 20.97
CA MET A 128 13.35 2.17 22.08
C MET A 128 12.43 1.09 22.69
N HIS A 129 13.03 -0.01 23.19
CA HIS A 129 12.31 -1.00 23.96
C HIS A 129 12.16 -0.51 25.41
N MET A 130 10.97 -0.01 25.76
CA MET A 130 10.73 0.64 27.05
C MET A 130 9.65 -0.05 27.88
N ARG A 131 9.15 -1.21 27.46
CA ARG A 131 8.12 -1.94 28.24
C ARG A 131 8.68 -2.80 29.36
N ASP A 132 9.97 -2.84 29.54
CA ASP A 132 10.57 -3.60 30.64
C ASP A 132 10.17 -2.93 31.98
N GLY A 133 9.26 -3.60 32.71
CA GLY A 133 8.68 -3.08 33.93
C GLY A 133 7.53 -2.09 33.79
N VAL A 134 7.21 -1.60 32.59
CA VAL A 134 6.11 -0.63 32.34
C VAL A 134 5.07 -1.21 31.38
N LYS A 135 3.85 -1.46 31.89
CA LYS A 135 2.74 -1.98 31.07
C LYS A 135 2.02 -0.89 30.29
N PHE A 136 1.67 0.20 30.95
CA PHE A 136 0.93 1.35 30.41
C PHE A 136 1.40 2.63 31.09
N GLY A 137 1.19 3.77 30.43
CA GLY A 137 1.48 5.10 30.94
C GLY A 137 2.73 5.72 30.33
N ASN A 138 3.11 6.87 30.87
CA ASN A 138 4.29 7.60 30.45
C ASN A 138 5.56 6.94 30.99
N VAL A 139 6.62 7.07 30.24
CA VAL A 139 7.96 6.67 30.65
C VAL A 139 8.84 7.90 30.62
N ASP A 140 9.50 8.19 31.74
CA ASP A 140 10.49 9.28 31.81
C ASP A 140 11.83 8.80 31.21
N PHE A 141 12.47 9.70 30.47
CA PHE A 141 13.78 9.47 29.81
C PHE A 141 14.91 10.12 30.61
#